data_0b47c16a8265be7dcb3e497882da098a
#
_entry.id   0b47c16a8265be7dcb3e497882da098a
#
_cell.length_a   1.000
_cell.length_b   1.000
_cell.length_c   1.000
_cell.angle_alpha   90.00
_cell.angle_beta   90.00
_cell.angle_gamma   90.00
#
_symmetry.space_group_name_H-M   'P 1'
#
loop_
_entity.id
_entity.type
_entity.pdbx_description
1 polymer ?
#
loop_
_entity_poly.entity_id
_entity_poly.type
_entity_poly.pdbx_seq_one_letter_code
_entity_poly.pdbx_strand_id
1 'polypeptide(L)'
;MPREEKVQAVDELSQVLSECSIGIMTDYRGLSTTEMTELRRSLRNSEVRYRVVKNTLARFAAEKAGKGELVSFFEGPVAIAFGYGDIVAPAKILADYIKTQKSMLTIKGGFADDMIFTPADIENLASLPSTEILLAKILAGIQSPIYRLVNSLSSPMRGLMGVLQERAKQLEGG
;
A
#
# COMPACT_ATOMS: atom_id res chain seq x y z
N MET A 1 -26.68 23.55 -1.78
CA MET A 1 -26.04 23.29 -3.06
C MET A 1 -27.09 23.15 -4.13
N PRO A 2 -26.98 23.90 -5.23
CA PRO A 2 -27.81 23.74 -6.41
C PRO A 2 -27.75 22.32 -6.95
N ARG A 3 -28.77 21.91 -7.69
CA ARG A 3 -28.85 20.53 -8.22
C ARG A 3 -27.69 20.19 -9.18
N GLU A 4 -27.24 21.18 -9.94
CA GLU A 4 -26.12 21.05 -10.89
C GLU A 4 -24.79 20.81 -10.22
N GLU A 5 -24.47 21.53 -9.14
CA GLU A 5 -23.23 21.30 -8.36
C GLU A 5 -23.15 19.91 -7.73
N LYS A 6 -24.31 19.32 -7.36
CA LYS A 6 -24.34 17.95 -6.84
C LYS A 6 -24.07 16.93 -7.92
N VAL A 7 -24.60 17.14 -9.12
CA VAL A 7 -24.35 16.25 -10.27
C VAL A 7 -22.89 16.32 -10.67
N GLN A 8 -22.32 17.51 -10.78
CA GLN A 8 -20.89 17.69 -11.07
C GLN A 8 -20.00 17.02 -10.03
N ALA A 9 -20.30 17.18 -8.72
CA ALA A 9 -19.54 16.55 -7.66
C ALA A 9 -19.63 14.99 -7.69
N VAL A 10 -20.78 14.44 -8.08
CA VAL A 10 -20.95 12.99 -8.27
C VAL A 10 -20.14 12.52 -9.48
N ASP A 11 -20.15 13.28 -10.58
CA ASP A 11 -19.42 12.95 -11.80
C ASP A 11 -17.90 12.98 -11.57
N GLU A 12 -17.40 14.03 -10.91
CA GLU A 12 -15.99 14.11 -10.51
C GLU A 12 -15.58 12.95 -9.60
N LEU A 13 -16.39 12.62 -8.59
CA LEU A 13 -16.11 11.53 -7.69
C LEU A 13 -16.15 10.17 -8.41
N SER A 14 -17.10 9.96 -9.30
CA SER A 14 -17.21 8.75 -10.11
C SER A 14 -15.98 8.59 -11.01
N GLN A 15 -15.50 9.66 -11.62
CA GLN A 15 -14.29 9.64 -12.45
C GLN A 15 -13.06 9.32 -11.61
N VAL A 16 -12.89 9.98 -10.46
CA VAL A 16 -11.78 9.69 -9.54
C VAL A 16 -11.81 8.26 -9.03
N LEU A 17 -13.01 7.70 -8.74
CA LEU A 17 -13.19 6.30 -8.32
C LEU A 17 -12.83 5.30 -9.44
N SER A 18 -12.96 5.66 -10.70
CA SER A 18 -12.57 4.81 -11.83
C SER A 18 -11.09 4.95 -12.20
N GLU A 19 -10.47 6.10 -11.97
CA GLU A 19 -9.08 6.36 -12.31
C GLU A 19 -8.10 5.93 -11.20
N CYS A 20 -8.55 5.83 -9.93
CA CYS A 20 -7.68 5.46 -8.82
C CYS A 20 -7.40 3.96 -8.80
N SER A 21 -6.14 3.59 -8.50
CA SER A 21 -5.72 2.21 -8.29
C SER A 21 -6.14 1.68 -6.92
N ILE A 22 -6.19 2.55 -5.91
CA ILE A 22 -6.63 2.20 -4.55
C ILE A 22 -7.37 3.36 -3.90
N GLY A 23 -8.40 3.05 -3.12
CA GLY A 23 -9.09 4.01 -2.25
C GLY A 23 -9.18 3.46 -0.83
N ILE A 24 -8.66 4.20 0.15
CA ILE A 24 -8.72 3.81 1.56
C ILE A 24 -9.68 4.75 2.28
N MET A 25 -10.70 4.18 2.90
CA MET A 25 -11.71 4.90 3.66
C MET A 25 -11.31 4.99 5.14
N THR A 26 -11.29 6.20 5.65
CA THR A 26 -10.90 6.49 7.03
C THR A 26 -11.96 7.30 7.74
N ASP A 27 -12.07 7.11 9.06
CA ASP A 27 -12.83 7.97 9.95
C ASP A 27 -11.88 9.04 10.52
N TYR A 28 -12.12 10.28 10.19
CA TYR A 28 -11.28 11.41 10.59
C TYR A 28 -11.72 12.07 11.90
N ARG A 29 -12.68 11.50 12.61
CA ARG A 29 -13.12 12.03 13.91
C ARG A 29 -11.97 12.01 14.92
N GLY A 30 -11.86 13.10 15.68
CA GLY A 30 -10.81 13.25 16.69
C GLY A 30 -9.50 13.84 16.17
N LEU A 31 -9.35 14.05 14.85
CA LEU A 31 -8.20 14.76 14.29
C LEU A 31 -8.38 16.28 14.42
N SER A 32 -7.36 16.96 14.89
CA SER A 32 -7.30 18.42 14.89
C SER A 32 -7.06 18.94 13.44
N THR A 33 -7.33 20.23 13.22
CA THR A 33 -7.10 20.86 11.90
C THR A 33 -5.63 20.80 11.50
N THR A 34 -4.73 20.90 12.47
CA THR A 34 -3.28 20.83 12.26
C THR A 34 -2.87 19.43 11.79
N GLU A 35 -3.31 18.39 12.51
CA GLU A 35 -3.06 16.99 12.16
C GLU A 35 -3.62 16.62 10.80
N MET A 36 -4.82 17.10 10.47
CA MET A 36 -5.41 16.91 9.14
C MET A 36 -4.56 17.54 8.03
N THR A 37 -3.97 18.71 8.29
CA THR A 37 -3.11 19.40 7.34
C THR A 37 -1.78 18.67 7.14
N GLU A 38 -1.19 18.16 8.22
CA GLU A 38 0.02 17.35 8.18
C GLU A 38 -0.21 16.03 7.44
N LEU A 39 -1.32 15.35 7.72
CA LEU A 39 -1.71 14.13 7.02
C LEU A 39 -1.85 14.37 5.51
N ARG A 40 -2.55 15.43 5.12
CA ARG A 40 -2.70 15.81 3.71
C ARG A 40 -1.36 16.10 3.05
N ARG A 41 -0.43 16.77 3.77
CA ARG A 41 0.91 17.07 3.27
C ARG A 41 1.72 15.78 3.06
N SER A 42 1.68 14.86 4.02
CA SER A 42 2.37 13.57 3.91
C SER A 42 1.83 12.72 2.75
N LEU A 43 0.51 12.64 2.61
CA LEU A 43 -0.14 11.89 1.53
C LEU A 43 0.14 12.52 0.15
N ARG A 44 0.15 13.84 0.04
CA ARG A 44 0.41 14.56 -1.22
C ARG A 44 1.82 14.33 -1.75
N ASN A 45 2.81 14.13 -0.87
CA ASN A 45 4.19 13.82 -1.26
C ASN A 45 4.32 12.47 -1.99
N SER A 46 3.33 11.59 -1.82
CA SER A 46 3.27 10.25 -2.45
C SER A 46 2.12 10.13 -3.46
N GLU A 47 1.73 11.24 -4.07
CA GLU A 47 0.68 11.32 -5.09
C GLU A 47 -0.70 10.79 -4.63
N VAL A 48 -0.93 10.80 -3.31
CA VAL A 48 -2.21 10.39 -2.73
C VAL A 48 -3.08 11.61 -2.46
N ARG A 49 -4.29 11.61 -3.00
CA ARG A 49 -5.28 12.68 -2.76
C ARG A 49 -6.20 12.30 -1.61
N TYR A 50 -6.20 13.09 -0.55
CA TYR A 50 -7.08 12.89 0.60
C TYR A 50 -8.25 13.86 0.58
N ARG A 51 -9.47 13.34 0.40
CA ARG A 51 -10.70 14.14 0.27
C ARG A 51 -11.77 13.66 1.25
N VAL A 52 -12.32 14.60 2.00
CA VAL A 52 -13.54 14.35 2.79
C VAL A 52 -14.74 14.39 1.84
N VAL A 53 -15.55 13.36 1.88
CA VAL A 53 -16.69 13.20 0.98
C VAL A 53 -18.00 13.16 1.77
N LYS A 54 -19.06 13.67 1.17
CA LYS A 54 -20.40 13.54 1.72
C LYS A 54 -20.95 12.16 1.35
N ASN A 55 -21.33 11.35 2.34
CA ASN A 55 -21.76 9.97 2.15
C ASN A 55 -22.83 9.79 1.07
N THR A 56 -23.82 10.67 1.04
CA THR A 56 -24.88 10.60 0.02
C THR A 56 -24.34 10.75 -1.41
N LEU A 57 -23.37 11.65 -1.62
CA LEU A 57 -22.75 11.85 -2.94
C LEU A 57 -21.81 10.68 -3.26
N ALA A 58 -21.08 10.18 -2.26
CA ALA A 58 -20.18 9.05 -2.42
C ALA A 58 -20.93 7.76 -2.78
N ARG A 59 -22.12 7.52 -2.19
CA ARG A 59 -22.96 6.38 -2.55
C ARG A 59 -23.42 6.45 -4.01
N PHE A 60 -23.93 7.58 -4.46
CA PHE A 60 -24.32 7.76 -5.86
C PHE A 60 -23.14 7.64 -6.83
N ALA A 61 -21.96 8.15 -6.44
CA ALA A 61 -20.75 8.02 -7.26
C ALA A 61 -20.28 6.57 -7.34
N ALA A 62 -20.33 5.81 -6.24
CA ALA A 62 -19.97 4.39 -6.20
C ALA A 62 -20.93 3.53 -7.04
N GLU A 63 -22.24 3.79 -6.96
CA GLU A 63 -23.25 3.13 -7.80
C GLU A 63 -23.01 3.43 -9.29
N LYS A 64 -22.72 4.69 -9.63
CA LYS A 64 -22.43 5.11 -11.00
C LYS A 64 -21.14 4.51 -11.55
N ALA A 65 -20.12 4.33 -10.69
CA ALA A 65 -18.85 3.69 -11.03
C ALA A 65 -18.93 2.14 -11.04
N GLY A 66 -20.11 1.55 -10.79
CA GLY A 66 -20.28 0.10 -10.76
C GLY A 66 -19.77 -0.60 -9.48
N LYS A 67 -19.31 0.18 -8.49
CA LYS A 67 -18.74 -0.29 -7.22
C LYS A 67 -19.76 -0.24 -6.08
N GLY A 68 -20.94 -0.81 -6.28
CA GLY A 68 -22.08 -0.78 -5.31
C GLY A 68 -21.76 -1.39 -3.94
N GLU A 69 -20.83 -2.33 -3.86
CA GLU A 69 -20.41 -2.96 -2.61
C GLU A 69 -19.75 -1.98 -1.63
N LEU A 70 -19.20 -0.86 -2.12
CA LEU A 70 -18.60 0.19 -1.29
C LEU A 70 -19.63 0.96 -0.46
N VAL A 71 -20.91 0.86 -0.80
CA VAL A 71 -21.98 1.60 -0.12
C VAL A 71 -22.05 1.27 1.37
N SER A 72 -21.71 0.04 1.77
CA SER A 72 -21.67 -0.41 3.16
C SER A 72 -20.62 0.34 4.01
N PHE A 73 -19.55 0.86 3.40
CA PHE A 73 -18.50 1.57 4.11
C PHE A 73 -18.76 3.07 4.29
N PHE A 74 -19.76 3.61 3.59
CA PHE A 74 -20.16 5.02 3.70
C PHE A 74 -21.11 5.27 4.86
N GLU A 75 -20.76 4.80 6.08
CA GLU A 75 -21.47 5.09 7.32
C GLU A 75 -20.66 6.04 8.19
N GLY A 76 -21.32 7.05 8.76
CA GLY A 76 -20.67 8.08 9.59
C GLY A 76 -19.74 8.99 8.77
N PRO A 77 -18.84 9.74 9.42
CA PRO A 77 -17.88 10.59 8.72
C PRO A 77 -16.84 9.75 7.99
N VAL A 78 -16.66 10.04 6.69
CA VAL A 78 -15.74 9.31 5.83
C VAL A 78 -14.86 10.30 5.06
N ALA A 79 -13.56 10.05 5.11
CA ALA A 79 -12.60 10.63 4.19
C ALA A 79 -11.94 9.51 3.39
N ILE A 80 -11.67 9.76 2.14
CA ILE A 80 -11.07 8.78 1.23
C ILE A 80 -9.69 9.27 0.81
N ALA A 81 -8.71 8.39 0.94
CA ALA A 81 -7.38 8.55 0.37
C ALA A 81 -7.35 7.82 -0.98
N PHE A 82 -7.26 8.57 -2.08
CA PHE A 82 -7.18 8.04 -3.44
C PHE A 82 -5.71 7.94 -3.84
N GLY A 83 -5.23 6.72 -4.09
CA GLY A 83 -3.89 6.44 -4.58
C GLY A 83 -3.89 6.17 -6.09
N TYR A 84 -2.91 6.74 -6.78
CA TYR A 84 -2.70 6.56 -8.20
C TYR A 84 -1.36 5.85 -8.41
N GLY A 85 -1.38 4.65 -8.97
CA GLY A 85 -0.19 3.86 -9.27
C GLY A 85 0.19 2.86 -8.20
N ASP A 86 0.88 3.25 -7.13
CA ASP A 86 1.30 2.32 -6.06
C ASP A 86 0.15 2.06 -5.06
N ILE A 87 -0.22 0.79 -4.94
CA ILE A 87 -1.29 0.35 -4.02
C ILE A 87 -0.79 0.34 -2.55
N VAL A 88 0.49 0.10 -2.33
CA VAL A 88 1.07 -0.07 -0.98
C VAL A 88 1.35 1.28 -0.30
N ALA A 89 1.77 2.29 -1.06
CA ALA A 89 2.19 3.58 -0.51
C ALA A 89 1.10 4.27 0.34
N PRO A 90 -0.18 4.38 -0.08
CA PRO A 90 -1.22 5.02 0.72
C PRO A 90 -1.49 4.27 2.03
N ALA A 91 -1.51 2.93 1.99
CA ALA A 91 -1.73 2.11 3.18
C ALA A 91 -0.62 2.28 4.21
N LYS A 92 0.64 2.30 3.75
CA LYS A 92 1.82 2.46 4.59
C LYS A 92 1.84 3.82 5.28
N ILE A 93 1.61 4.91 4.55
CA ILE A 93 1.59 6.26 5.11
C ILE A 93 0.50 6.41 6.16
N LEU A 94 -0.71 5.88 5.91
CA LEU A 94 -1.81 5.92 6.86
C LEU A 94 -1.50 5.09 8.11
N ALA A 95 -0.94 3.89 7.96
CA ALA A 95 -0.57 3.04 9.08
C ALA A 95 0.57 3.64 9.92
N ASP A 96 1.59 4.20 9.29
CA ASP A 96 2.70 4.87 9.96
C ASP A 96 2.21 6.13 10.70
N TYR A 97 1.29 6.90 10.09
CA TYR A 97 0.68 8.05 10.73
C TYR A 97 -0.12 7.67 11.99
N ILE A 98 -0.93 6.61 11.91
CA ILE A 98 -1.69 6.09 13.06
C ILE A 98 -0.75 5.66 14.19
N LYS A 99 0.33 4.96 13.87
CA LYS A 99 1.32 4.48 14.84
C LYS A 99 2.11 5.61 15.50
N THR A 100 2.54 6.58 14.71
CA THR A 100 3.43 7.67 15.17
C THR A 100 2.69 8.70 16.00
N GLN A 101 1.53 9.11 15.56
CA GLN A 101 0.76 10.19 16.20
C GLN A 101 -0.21 9.68 17.28
N LYS A 102 -0.34 8.34 17.46
CA LYS A 102 -1.42 7.73 18.28
C LYS A 102 -2.78 8.38 18.00
N SER A 103 -2.98 8.78 16.75
CA SER A 103 -4.16 9.53 16.33
C SER A 103 -5.40 8.65 16.40
N MET A 104 -6.55 9.27 16.67
CA MET A 104 -7.84 8.58 16.66
C MET A 104 -8.31 8.21 15.24
N LEU A 105 -7.45 8.37 14.22
CA LEU A 105 -7.75 7.98 12.84
C LEU A 105 -8.01 6.48 12.78
N THR A 106 -9.20 6.09 12.33
CA THR A 106 -9.56 4.68 12.20
C THR A 106 -9.75 4.35 10.72
N ILE A 107 -9.11 3.28 10.26
CA ILE A 107 -9.33 2.74 8.91
C ILE A 107 -10.61 1.93 8.94
N LYS A 108 -11.56 2.26 8.06
CA LYS A 108 -12.83 1.55 7.91
C LYS A 108 -12.75 0.42 6.89
N GLY A 109 -11.89 0.58 5.91
CA GLY A 109 -11.70 -0.37 4.83
C GLY A 109 -11.12 0.34 3.61
N GLY A 110 -11.04 -0.37 2.52
CA GLY A 110 -10.57 0.17 1.25
C GLY A 110 -11.02 -0.66 0.07
N PHE A 111 -10.67 -0.21 -1.10
CA PHE A 111 -10.90 -0.93 -2.34
C PHE A 111 -9.70 -0.72 -3.28
N ALA A 112 -9.39 -1.72 -4.07
CA ALA A 112 -8.49 -1.59 -5.21
C ALA A 112 -9.11 -2.36 -6.37
N ASP A 113 -9.29 -1.69 -7.50
CA ASP A 113 -10.04 -2.18 -8.66
C ASP A 113 -11.42 -2.71 -8.24
N ASP A 114 -11.63 -4.03 -8.32
CA ASP A 114 -12.89 -4.71 -7.93
C ASP A 114 -12.80 -5.44 -6.59
N MET A 115 -11.66 -5.33 -5.88
CA MET A 115 -11.47 -6.00 -4.59
C MET A 115 -11.75 -5.04 -3.43
N ILE A 116 -12.47 -5.53 -2.43
CA ILE A 116 -12.71 -4.82 -1.19
C ILE A 116 -11.76 -5.34 -0.12
N PHE A 117 -11.13 -4.42 0.58
CA PHE A 117 -10.22 -4.70 1.68
C PHE A 117 -10.85 -4.37 3.02
N THR A 118 -10.76 -5.32 3.95
CA THR A 118 -11.09 -5.08 5.35
C THR A 118 -10.01 -4.23 6.03
N PRO A 119 -10.26 -3.64 7.21
CA PRO A 119 -9.22 -2.92 7.95
C PRO A 119 -7.96 -3.75 8.19
N ALA A 120 -8.11 -5.05 8.50
CA ALA A 120 -6.99 -5.98 8.70
C ALA A 120 -6.15 -6.18 7.43
N ASP A 121 -6.79 -6.24 6.27
CA ASP A 121 -6.09 -6.38 4.99
C ASP A 121 -5.25 -5.14 4.67
N ILE A 122 -5.75 -3.95 5.02
CA ILE A 122 -5.01 -2.68 4.83
C ILE A 122 -3.79 -2.62 5.77
N GLU A 123 -3.90 -3.11 7.01
CA GLU A 123 -2.76 -3.23 7.91
C GLU A 123 -1.72 -4.22 7.36
N ASN A 124 -2.16 -5.34 6.79
CA ASN A 124 -1.29 -6.28 6.11
C ASN A 124 -0.60 -5.64 4.90
N LEU A 125 -1.34 -4.90 4.05
CA LEU A 125 -0.78 -4.14 2.93
C LEU A 125 0.28 -3.14 3.40
N ALA A 126 0.03 -2.44 4.49
CA ALA A 126 0.98 -1.48 5.07
C ALA A 126 2.28 -2.15 5.58
N SER A 127 2.22 -3.42 5.96
CA SER A 127 3.40 -4.19 6.37
C SER A 127 4.28 -4.66 5.21
N LEU A 128 3.77 -4.61 3.98
CA LEU A 128 4.51 -5.03 2.79
C LEU A 128 5.64 -4.03 2.46
N PRO A 129 6.78 -4.51 1.95
CA PRO A 129 7.79 -3.64 1.34
C PRO A 129 7.23 -2.91 0.11
N SER A 130 7.97 -1.91 -0.39
CA SER A 130 7.60 -1.24 -1.64
C SER A 130 7.48 -2.23 -2.80
N THR A 131 6.69 -1.86 -3.80
CA THR A 131 6.46 -2.68 -5.02
C THR A 131 7.77 -3.05 -5.71
N GLU A 132 8.77 -2.16 -5.71
CA GLU A 132 10.10 -2.43 -6.25
C GLU A 132 10.82 -3.58 -5.51
N ILE A 133 10.75 -3.58 -4.17
CA ILE A 133 11.33 -4.65 -3.34
C ILE A 133 10.58 -5.96 -3.55
N LEU A 134 9.26 -5.92 -3.72
CA LEU A 134 8.46 -7.11 -4.00
C LEU A 134 8.83 -7.72 -5.36
N LEU A 135 8.99 -6.89 -6.39
CA LEU A 135 9.46 -7.33 -7.71
C LEU A 135 10.87 -7.91 -7.64
N ALA A 136 11.79 -7.28 -6.91
CA ALA A 136 13.14 -7.80 -6.70
C ALA A 136 13.13 -9.16 -6.00
N LYS A 137 12.26 -9.36 -4.99
CA LYS A 137 12.10 -10.67 -4.32
C LYS A 137 11.56 -11.75 -5.26
N ILE A 138 10.61 -11.42 -6.12
CA ILE A 138 10.08 -12.35 -7.13
C ILE A 138 11.20 -12.75 -8.10
N LEU A 139 11.95 -11.79 -8.61
CA LEU A 139 13.11 -12.05 -9.50
C LEU A 139 14.16 -12.93 -8.83
N ALA A 140 14.53 -12.62 -7.60
CA ALA A 140 15.46 -13.42 -6.80
C ALA A 140 14.93 -14.85 -6.57
N GLY A 141 13.61 -15.00 -6.34
CA GLY A 141 12.95 -16.28 -6.20
C GLY A 141 13.06 -17.15 -7.46
N ILE A 142 12.87 -16.56 -8.63
CA ILE A 142 13.00 -17.24 -9.94
C ILE A 142 14.45 -17.62 -10.21
N GLN A 143 15.43 -16.81 -9.81
CA GLN A 143 16.86 -17.09 -10.00
C GLN A 143 17.43 -18.06 -8.96
N SER A 144 16.81 -18.18 -7.78
CA SER A 144 17.30 -19.01 -6.67
C SER A 144 17.61 -20.47 -7.03
N PRO A 145 16.77 -21.20 -7.80
CA PRO A 145 17.07 -22.57 -8.20
C PRO A 145 18.36 -22.69 -9.02
N ILE A 146 18.60 -21.71 -9.91
CA ILE A 146 19.81 -21.69 -10.77
C ILE A 146 21.04 -21.46 -9.90
N TYR A 147 21.01 -20.51 -8.99
CA TYR A 147 22.11 -20.26 -8.06
C TYR A 147 22.39 -21.45 -7.15
N ARG A 148 21.35 -22.16 -6.67
CA ARG A 148 21.50 -23.37 -5.86
C ARG A 148 22.17 -24.47 -6.65
N LEU A 149 21.82 -24.67 -7.91
CA LEU A 149 22.45 -25.66 -8.77
C LEU A 149 23.93 -25.34 -9.00
N VAL A 150 24.27 -24.12 -9.36
CA VAL A 150 25.65 -23.66 -9.57
C VAL A 150 26.47 -23.81 -8.28
N ASN A 151 25.92 -23.44 -7.13
CA ASN A 151 26.61 -23.62 -5.85
C ASN A 151 26.79 -25.08 -5.47
N SER A 152 25.81 -25.95 -5.73
CA SER A 152 25.90 -27.37 -5.49
C SER A 152 26.99 -28.02 -6.34
N LEU A 153 27.13 -27.64 -7.61
CA LEU A 153 28.18 -28.14 -8.51
C LEU A 153 29.57 -27.58 -8.16
N SER A 154 29.67 -26.35 -7.70
CA SER A 154 30.94 -25.72 -7.34
C SER A 154 31.40 -26.00 -5.89
N SER A 155 30.50 -26.44 -5.01
CA SER A 155 30.81 -26.71 -3.60
C SER A 155 31.92 -27.75 -3.39
N PRO A 156 31.92 -28.90 -4.07
CA PRO A 156 33.00 -29.88 -3.92
C PRO A 156 34.37 -29.34 -4.32
N MET A 157 34.43 -28.57 -5.41
CA MET A 157 35.68 -27.96 -5.88
C MET A 157 36.22 -26.92 -4.90
N ARG A 158 35.33 -26.04 -4.35
CA ARG A 158 35.72 -25.08 -3.33
C ARG A 158 36.17 -25.75 -2.03
N GLY A 159 35.51 -26.83 -1.62
CA GLY A 159 35.90 -27.63 -0.46
C GLY A 159 37.30 -28.23 -0.62
N LEU A 160 37.60 -28.82 -1.79
CA LEU A 160 38.89 -29.38 -2.09
C LEU A 160 40.00 -28.31 -2.11
N MET A 161 39.73 -27.16 -2.73
CA MET A 161 40.65 -26.02 -2.75
C MET A 161 40.93 -25.49 -1.33
N GLY A 162 39.92 -25.40 -0.48
CA GLY A 162 40.08 -24.99 0.92
C GLY A 162 41.00 -25.96 1.71
N VAL A 163 40.81 -27.28 1.57
CA VAL A 163 41.64 -28.27 2.22
C VAL A 163 43.09 -28.17 1.72
N LEU A 164 43.31 -28.01 0.43
CA LEU A 164 44.67 -27.86 -0.14
C LEU A 164 45.35 -26.58 0.35
N GLN A 165 44.60 -25.45 0.42
CA GLN A 165 45.15 -24.20 0.96
C GLN A 165 45.50 -24.30 2.44
N GLU A 166 44.66 -24.95 3.24
CA GLU A 166 44.94 -25.20 4.66
C GLU A 166 46.20 -26.08 4.84
N ARG A 167 46.35 -27.10 4.00
CA ARG A 167 47.51 -27.98 4.03
C ARG A 167 48.80 -27.26 3.60
N ALA A 168 48.73 -26.41 2.59
CA ALA A 168 49.84 -25.58 2.16
C ALA A 168 50.29 -24.64 3.30
N LYS A 169 49.38 -23.97 3.99
CA LYS A 169 49.71 -23.13 5.15
C LYS A 169 50.35 -23.90 6.30
N GLN A 170 49.92 -25.12 6.55
CA GLN A 170 50.53 -25.98 7.57
C GLN A 170 51.95 -26.37 7.24
N LEU A 171 52.28 -26.52 5.94
CA LEU A 171 53.64 -26.84 5.48
C LEU A 171 54.58 -25.63 5.41
N GLU A 172 54.04 -24.43 5.25
CA GLU A 172 54.79 -23.15 5.25
C GLU A 172 55.03 -22.59 6.66
N GLY A 173 54.24 -23.01 7.66
CA GLY A 173 54.31 -22.52 9.04
C GLY A 173 54.98 -23.49 10.03
N GLY A 174 55.54 -24.58 9.55
CA GLY A 174 56.41 -25.50 10.29
C GLY A 174 57.83 -25.43 9.75
#